data_cd240243b9e2e41bf15e01514829859c
#
_entry.id   cd240243b9e2e41bf15e01514829859c
#
_cell.length_a   1.000
_cell.length_b   1.000
_cell.length_c   1.000
_cell.angle_alpha   90.00
_cell.angle_beta   90.00
_cell.angle_gamma   90.00
#
_symmetry.space_group_name_H-M   'P 1'
#
loop_
_entity.id
_entity.type
_entity.pdbx_description
1 polymer ?
#
loop_
_entity_poly.entity_id
_entity_poly.type
_entity_poly.pdbx_seq_one_letter_code
_entity_poly.pdbx_strand_id
1 'polypeptide(L)'
;MGLQYRKGKIKLNYIEENPEVYKAIQLTYPQVDYEQLVEEIAQSRGVNTGVTRNVIDALLNRLVHYMEIGHGVSLGTFGSFKPVFVSKTTRNYDEIEETRSGKHFKKKVRFFPGGKFANMLKGLSVTGAAEALDVPDPNP
;
A
#
# COMPACT_ATOMS: atom_id res chain seq x y z
N MET A 1 21.01 2.64 0.57
CA MET A 1 19.73 1.90 0.61
C MET A 1 18.58 2.86 0.31
N GLY A 2 17.64 2.43 -0.45
CA GLY A 2 16.53 3.27 -0.86
C GLY A 2 15.83 2.66 -2.07
N LEU A 3 14.99 3.45 -2.67
CA LEU A 3 14.32 3.03 -3.89
C LEU A 3 15.24 3.15 -5.08
N GLN A 4 15.22 2.17 -5.96
CA GLN A 4 15.96 2.19 -7.21
C GLN A 4 14.97 2.23 -8.38
N TYR A 5 15.40 2.87 -9.47
CA TYR A 5 14.60 2.96 -10.68
C TYR A 5 15.45 2.69 -11.92
N ARG A 6 14.78 2.31 -13.00
CA ARG A 6 15.33 2.33 -14.35
C ARG A 6 14.57 3.34 -15.19
N LYS A 7 15.21 3.85 -16.23
CA LYS A 7 14.53 4.72 -17.20
C LYS A 7 13.87 3.85 -18.26
N GLY A 8 12.58 4.08 -18.50
CA GLY A 8 11.82 3.36 -19.52
C GLY A 8 11.11 4.29 -20.46
N LYS A 9 10.93 3.83 -21.70
CA LYS A 9 10.09 4.51 -22.69
C LYS A 9 8.64 4.08 -22.54
N ILE A 10 7.73 5.03 -22.59
CA ILE A 10 6.29 4.76 -22.65
C ILE A 10 5.70 5.50 -23.83
N LYS A 11 4.66 4.95 -24.45
CA LYS A 11 3.89 5.62 -25.50
C LYS A 11 2.60 6.14 -24.91
N LEU A 12 2.29 7.39 -25.19
CA LEU A 12 1.04 8.02 -24.78
C LEU A 12 -0.02 7.80 -25.86
N ASN A 13 -0.81 6.74 -25.69
CA ASN A 13 -1.79 6.31 -26.71
C ASN A 13 -2.99 7.25 -26.86
N TYR A 14 -3.14 8.22 -25.96
CA TYR A 14 -4.26 9.16 -25.99
C TYR A 14 -3.98 10.46 -26.76
N ILE A 15 -2.78 10.58 -27.33
CA ILE A 15 -2.38 11.73 -28.17
C ILE A 15 -2.18 11.23 -29.57
N GLU A 16 -2.73 11.94 -30.58
CA GLU A 16 -2.67 11.53 -31.99
C GLU A 16 -1.25 11.30 -32.52
N GLU A 17 -0.27 12.03 -32.01
CA GLU A 17 1.12 11.92 -32.42
C GLU A 17 1.88 10.79 -31.71
N ASN A 18 1.27 10.12 -30.73
CA ASN A 18 1.89 9.05 -29.94
C ASN A 18 3.33 9.36 -29.49
N PRO A 19 3.58 10.51 -28.82
CA PRO A 19 4.94 10.87 -28.47
C PRO A 19 5.55 9.84 -27.53
N GLU A 20 6.79 9.46 -27.79
CA GLU A 20 7.57 8.65 -26.86
C GLU A 20 8.07 9.54 -25.72
N VAL A 21 7.75 9.16 -24.49
CA VAL A 21 8.23 9.84 -23.29
C VAL A 21 8.98 8.87 -22.40
N TYR A 22 9.89 9.40 -21.61
CA TYR A 22 10.66 8.61 -20.65
C TYR A 22 10.04 8.74 -19.27
N LYS A 23 10.04 7.64 -18.54
CA LYS A 23 9.54 7.59 -17.17
C LYS A 23 10.52 6.79 -16.31
N ALA A 24 10.69 7.21 -15.06
CA ALA A 24 11.37 6.40 -14.07
C ALA A 24 10.43 5.26 -13.65
N ILE A 25 10.90 4.04 -13.78
CA ILE A 25 10.15 2.84 -13.41
C ILE A 25 10.82 2.23 -12.17
N GLN A 26 10.07 2.14 -11.09
CA GLN A 26 10.57 1.60 -9.84
C GLN A 26 10.92 0.13 -9.99
N LEU A 27 12.11 -0.24 -9.50
CA LEU A 27 12.49 -1.64 -9.34
C LEU A 27 11.90 -2.15 -8.03
N THR A 28 11.25 -3.31 -8.09
CA THR A 28 10.64 -3.92 -6.92
C THR A 28 11.57 -4.95 -6.30
N TYR A 29 11.63 -4.94 -4.98
CA TYR A 29 12.33 -5.95 -4.20
C TYR A 29 11.34 -7.01 -3.71
N PRO A 30 11.82 -8.22 -3.38
CA PRO A 30 10.95 -9.24 -2.80
C PRO A 30 10.28 -8.73 -1.53
N GLN A 31 9.01 -9.06 -1.38
CA GLN A 31 8.24 -8.71 -0.20
C GLN A 31 8.73 -9.54 0.99
N VAL A 32 8.91 -8.88 2.14
CA VAL A 32 9.16 -9.56 3.40
C VAL A 32 7.84 -10.21 3.85
N ASP A 33 7.85 -11.50 4.09
CA ASP A 33 6.63 -12.20 4.49
C ASP A 33 6.32 -12.05 5.99
N TYR A 34 5.10 -12.42 6.36
CA TYR A 34 4.61 -12.31 7.72
C TYR A 34 5.44 -13.15 8.70
N GLU A 35 5.79 -14.37 8.33
CA GLU A 35 6.55 -15.27 9.20
C GLU A 35 7.96 -14.74 9.48
N GLN A 36 8.62 -14.25 8.48
CA GLN A 36 9.94 -13.61 8.62
C GLN A 36 9.86 -12.39 9.53
N LEU A 37 8.83 -11.56 9.34
CA LEU A 37 8.63 -10.36 10.15
C LEU A 37 8.41 -10.72 11.63
N VAL A 38 7.60 -11.71 11.92
CA VAL A 38 7.35 -12.19 13.29
C VAL A 38 8.64 -12.68 13.94
N GLU A 39 9.42 -13.48 13.23
CA GLU A 39 10.70 -14.01 13.73
C GLU A 39 11.70 -12.88 14.04
N GLU A 40 11.83 -11.92 13.16
CA GLU A 40 12.72 -10.77 13.35
C GLU A 40 12.31 -9.91 14.55
N ILE A 41 11.01 -9.69 14.74
CA ILE A 41 10.49 -8.96 15.91
C ILE A 41 10.80 -9.72 17.18
N ALA A 42 10.53 -11.01 17.20
CA ALA A 42 10.78 -11.87 18.38
C ALA A 42 12.26 -11.85 18.77
N GLN A 43 13.15 -12.01 17.81
CA GLN A 43 14.60 -11.98 18.02
C GLN A 43 15.07 -10.62 18.54
N SER A 44 14.58 -9.53 17.94
CA SER A 44 14.99 -8.17 18.29
C SER A 44 14.60 -7.78 19.72
N ARG A 45 13.55 -8.40 20.27
CA ARG A 45 13.03 -8.09 21.60
C ARG A 45 13.30 -9.20 22.63
N GLY A 46 13.90 -10.30 22.21
CA GLY A 46 14.13 -11.43 23.09
C GLY A 46 12.86 -12.11 23.59
N VAL A 47 11.79 -12.08 22.79
CA VAL A 47 10.49 -12.68 23.13
C VAL A 47 10.31 -13.97 22.34
N ASN A 48 9.57 -14.91 22.90
CA ASN A 48 9.23 -16.15 22.20
C ASN A 48 8.43 -15.87 20.94
N THR A 49 8.76 -16.55 19.85
CA THR A 49 8.11 -16.37 18.52
C THR A 49 6.61 -16.64 18.59
N GLY A 50 6.17 -17.66 19.33
CA GLY A 50 4.75 -17.97 19.49
C GLY A 50 3.98 -16.89 20.22
N VAL A 51 4.56 -16.32 21.27
CA VAL A 51 3.96 -15.19 22.00
C VAL A 51 3.87 -13.97 21.10
N THR A 52 4.92 -13.67 20.35
CA THR A 52 4.95 -12.56 19.40
C THR A 52 3.85 -12.71 18.35
N ARG A 53 3.72 -13.90 17.77
CA ARG A 53 2.67 -14.19 16.78
C ARG A 53 1.28 -13.98 17.38
N ASN A 54 1.03 -14.46 18.60
CA ASN A 54 -0.27 -14.29 19.25
C ASN A 54 -0.63 -12.82 19.45
N VAL A 55 0.33 -12.01 19.87
CA VAL A 55 0.10 -10.57 20.09
C VAL A 55 -0.19 -9.87 18.77
N ILE A 56 0.57 -10.17 17.73
CA ILE A 56 0.36 -9.56 16.40
C ILE A 56 -1.00 -10.00 15.83
N ASP A 57 -1.35 -11.27 15.90
CA ASP A 57 -2.64 -11.76 15.42
C ASP A 57 -3.81 -11.12 16.19
N ALA A 58 -3.65 -10.93 17.50
CA ALA A 58 -4.64 -10.23 18.30
C ALA A 58 -4.81 -8.78 17.87
N LEU A 59 -3.72 -8.08 17.55
CA LEU A 59 -3.75 -6.72 17.01
C LEU A 59 -4.51 -6.68 15.68
N LEU A 60 -4.18 -7.56 14.76
CA LEU A 60 -4.82 -7.61 13.44
C LEU A 60 -6.33 -7.90 13.55
N ASN A 61 -6.70 -8.82 14.41
CA ASN A 61 -8.10 -9.15 14.65
C ASN A 61 -8.88 -7.96 15.24
N ARG A 62 -8.26 -7.20 16.14
CA ARG A 62 -8.88 -5.99 16.70
C ARG A 62 -9.03 -4.89 15.67
N LEU A 63 -8.06 -4.72 14.79
CA LEU A 63 -8.16 -3.77 13.67
C LEU A 63 -9.39 -4.09 12.79
N VAL A 64 -9.52 -5.35 12.40
CA VAL A 64 -10.66 -5.80 11.58
C VAL A 64 -11.98 -5.59 12.32
N HIS A 65 -12.03 -5.95 13.60
CA HIS A 65 -13.25 -5.80 14.41
C HIS A 65 -13.75 -4.35 14.45
N TYR A 66 -12.87 -3.39 14.75
CA TYR A 66 -13.27 -1.98 14.81
C TYR A 66 -13.63 -1.43 13.43
N MET A 67 -12.93 -1.83 12.39
CA MET A 67 -13.25 -1.38 11.03
C MET A 67 -14.58 -1.96 10.53
N GLU A 68 -14.98 -3.16 10.94
CA GLU A 68 -16.28 -3.75 10.62
C GLU A 68 -17.45 -2.92 11.16
N ILE A 69 -17.26 -2.27 12.28
CA ILE A 69 -18.29 -1.39 12.86
C ILE A 69 -18.09 0.09 12.48
N GLY A 70 -17.23 0.36 11.51
CA GLY A 70 -17.06 1.68 10.92
C GLY A 70 -16.04 2.59 11.57
N HIS A 71 -15.29 2.10 12.57
CA HIS A 71 -14.28 2.92 13.23
C HIS A 71 -12.94 2.89 12.50
N GLY A 72 -12.29 4.05 12.42
CA GLY A 72 -10.86 4.11 12.13
C GLY A 72 -10.06 3.70 13.36
N VAL A 73 -8.85 3.17 13.14
CA VAL A 73 -7.94 2.77 14.22
C VAL A 73 -6.62 3.48 14.06
N SER A 74 -6.18 4.14 15.12
CA SER A 74 -4.88 4.80 15.17
C SER A 74 -3.84 3.91 15.85
N LEU A 75 -2.68 3.79 15.23
CA LEU A 75 -1.49 3.14 15.80
C LEU A 75 -0.43 4.16 16.20
N GLY A 76 -0.87 5.32 16.69
CA GLY A 76 0.04 6.36 17.15
C GLY A 76 0.85 6.97 16.01
N THR A 77 2.15 7.13 16.24
CA THR A 77 3.08 7.71 15.25
C THR A 77 3.28 6.85 14.00
N PHE A 78 2.87 5.59 14.04
CA PHE A 78 2.88 4.70 12.87
C PHE A 78 1.91 5.17 11.79
N GLY A 79 0.70 5.53 12.20
CA GLY A 79 -0.35 5.96 11.30
C GLY A 79 -1.72 5.45 11.71
N SER A 80 -2.67 5.54 10.82
CA SER A 80 -4.03 5.09 11.08
C SER A 80 -4.63 4.39 9.86
N PHE A 81 -5.55 3.48 10.14
CA PHE A 81 -6.34 2.77 9.14
C PHE A 81 -7.78 3.22 9.21
N LYS A 82 -8.41 3.43 8.07
CA LYS A 82 -9.84 3.78 7.97
C LYS A 82 -10.54 2.96 6.91
N PRO A 83 -11.72 2.38 7.23
CA PRO A 83 -12.60 1.87 6.20
C PRO A 83 -13.27 3.05 5.49
N VAL A 84 -13.24 3.04 4.17
CA VAL A 84 -13.85 4.09 3.35
C VAL A 84 -14.59 3.46 2.18
N PHE A 85 -15.52 4.20 1.62
CA PHE A 85 -16.19 3.79 0.39
C PHE A 85 -16.15 4.92 -0.63
N VAL A 86 -16.22 4.53 -1.90
CA VAL A 86 -16.41 5.45 -3.02
C VAL A 86 -17.76 5.10 -3.64
N SER A 87 -18.64 6.09 -3.74
CA SER A 87 -19.96 5.92 -4.32
C SER A 87 -19.93 6.28 -5.81
N LYS A 88 -20.68 5.54 -6.62
CA LYS A 88 -20.98 5.95 -7.98
C LYS A 88 -21.99 7.11 -7.92
N THR A 89 -21.78 8.11 -8.76
CA THR A 89 -22.75 9.18 -8.91
C THR A 89 -23.97 8.70 -9.69
N THR A 90 -25.15 9.04 -9.22
CA THR A 90 -26.41 8.79 -9.92
C THR A 90 -27.17 10.10 -10.09
N ARG A 91 -28.05 10.16 -11.09
CA ARG A 91 -28.87 11.37 -11.33
C ARG A 91 -30.11 11.39 -10.45
N ASN A 92 -30.58 10.22 -9.97
CA ASN A 92 -31.77 10.08 -9.15
C ASN A 92 -31.42 9.68 -7.73
N TYR A 93 -31.96 10.38 -6.77
CA TYR A 93 -31.78 10.10 -5.35
C TYR A 93 -32.17 8.66 -4.99
N ASP A 94 -33.28 8.17 -5.56
CA ASP A 94 -33.83 6.85 -5.26
C ASP A 94 -33.00 5.68 -5.82
N GLU A 95 -32.03 5.96 -6.69
CA GLU A 95 -31.11 4.93 -7.23
C GLU A 95 -29.98 4.57 -6.26
N ILE A 96 -29.80 5.35 -5.19
CA ILE A 96 -28.81 5.04 -4.16
C ILE A 96 -29.42 4.00 -3.21
N GLU A 97 -29.05 2.74 -3.42
CA GLU A 97 -29.53 1.63 -2.61
C GLU A 97 -28.49 1.18 -1.61
N GLU A 98 -28.93 0.90 -0.38
CA GLU A 98 -28.12 0.18 0.58
C GLU A 98 -27.90 -1.25 0.11
N THR A 99 -26.66 -1.62 -0.13
CA THR A 99 -26.37 -2.96 -0.64
C THR A 99 -25.13 -3.53 0.00
N ARG A 100 -25.23 -4.76 0.47
CA ARG A 100 -24.09 -5.56 0.90
C ARG A 100 -23.20 -5.95 -0.27
N SER A 101 -23.73 -6.04 -1.47
CA SER A 101 -23.01 -6.43 -2.68
C SER A 101 -22.14 -5.31 -3.26
N GLY A 102 -22.23 -4.10 -2.73
CA GLY A 102 -21.37 -2.99 -3.13
C GLY A 102 -21.58 -2.49 -4.56
N LYS A 103 -22.76 -2.67 -5.13
CA LYS A 103 -23.07 -2.29 -6.51
C LYS A 103 -22.86 -0.80 -6.77
N HIS A 104 -23.19 0.06 -5.80
CA HIS A 104 -22.98 1.51 -5.82
C HIS A 104 -21.77 1.96 -5.00
N PHE A 105 -21.25 1.09 -4.15
CA PHE A 105 -20.23 1.42 -3.18
C PHE A 105 -19.02 0.51 -3.38
N LYS A 106 -17.87 1.11 -3.67
CA LYS A 106 -16.61 0.41 -3.65
C LYS A 106 -15.95 0.63 -2.29
N LYS A 107 -15.85 -0.43 -1.51
CA LYS A 107 -15.26 -0.38 -0.16
C LYS A 107 -13.76 -0.64 -0.22
N LYS A 108 -13.02 0.07 0.60
CA LYS A 108 -11.58 -0.13 0.74
C LYS A 108 -11.10 0.30 2.11
N VAL A 109 -9.93 -0.19 2.49
CA VAL A 109 -9.22 0.27 3.68
C VAL A 109 -8.13 1.23 3.23
N ARG A 110 -8.11 2.43 3.81
CA ARG A 110 -7.06 3.41 3.57
C ARG A 110 -6.11 3.46 4.75
N PHE A 111 -4.83 3.52 4.44
CA PHE A 111 -3.78 3.75 5.41
C PHE A 111 -3.29 5.19 5.30
N PHE A 112 -3.25 5.90 6.43
CA PHE A 112 -2.74 7.26 6.54
C PHE A 112 -1.43 7.20 7.33
N PRO A 113 -0.27 7.41 6.67
CA PRO A 113 1.01 7.36 7.36
C PRO A 113 1.13 8.40 8.46
N GLY A 114 1.68 8.00 9.60
CA GLY A 114 1.99 8.90 10.70
C GLY A 114 3.38 9.51 10.59
N GLY A 115 3.82 10.20 11.64
CA GLY A 115 5.09 10.92 11.66
C GLY A 115 6.32 10.04 11.38
N LYS A 116 6.33 8.79 11.84
CA LYS A 116 7.43 7.85 11.56
C LYS A 116 7.61 7.61 10.06
N PHE A 117 6.51 7.40 9.33
CA PHE A 117 6.57 7.21 7.88
C PHE A 117 6.91 8.49 7.14
N ALA A 118 6.38 9.63 7.58
CA ALA A 118 6.71 10.92 6.99
C ALA A 118 8.21 11.20 7.09
N ASN A 119 8.81 10.94 8.22
CA ASN A 119 10.25 11.11 8.44
C ASN A 119 11.07 10.12 7.61
N MET A 120 10.64 8.87 7.55
CA MET A 120 11.29 7.85 6.72
C MET A 120 11.27 8.25 5.24
N LEU A 121 10.13 8.72 4.73
CA LEU A 121 9.98 9.12 3.33
C LEU A 121 10.87 10.30 2.98
N LYS A 122 11.06 11.26 3.89
CA LYS A 122 11.98 12.38 3.68
C LYS A 122 13.43 11.94 3.53
N GLY A 123 13.83 10.90 4.26
CA GLY A 123 15.17 10.36 4.22
C GLY A 123 15.38 9.28 3.14
N LEU A 124 14.31 8.84 2.48
CA LEU A 124 14.37 7.75 1.51
C LEU A 124 14.95 8.25 0.19
N SER A 125 16.10 7.70 -0.20
CA SER A 125 16.75 8.05 -1.47
C SER A 125 16.09 7.34 -2.65
N VAL A 126 16.10 7.98 -3.81
CA VAL A 126 15.70 7.40 -5.08
C VAL A 126 16.88 7.50 -6.02
N THR A 127 17.50 6.36 -6.36
CA THR A 127 18.72 6.30 -7.16
C THR A 127 18.50 5.48 -8.42
N GLY A 128 19.18 5.86 -9.50
CA GLY A 128 19.20 5.09 -10.73
C GLY A 128 19.96 3.77 -10.52
N ALA A 129 19.40 2.67 -11.02
CA ALA A 129 20.07 1.39 -11.03
C ALA A 129 21.24 1.42 -12.00
N ALA A 130 22.24 0.56 -11.75
CA ALA A 130 23.37 0.40 -12.66
C ALA A 130 22.90 -0.02 -14.07
N GLU A 131 23.58 0.46 -15.10
CA GLU A 131 23.22 0.26 -16.52
C GLU A 131 23.10 -1.21 -16.97
N ALA A 132 23.65 -2.13 -16.18
CA ALA A 132 23.56 -3.57 -16.46
C ALA A 132 22.15 -4.14 -16.35
N LEU A 133 21.18 -3.35 -15.88
CA LEU A 133 19.78 -3.76 -15.75
C LEU A 133 18.99 -3.33 -16.99
N ASP A 134 19.36 -3.85 -18.13
CA ASP A 134 18.59 -3.76 -19.36
C ASP A 134 17.41 -4.73 -19.28
N VAL A 135 16.53 -4.49 -18.30
CA VAL A 135 15.33 -5.30 -18.12
C VAL A 135 14.25 -4.74 -19.02
N PRO A 136 13.69 -5.54 -19.95
CA PRO A 136 12.57 -5.09 -20.76
C PRO A 136 11.40 -4.67 -19.89
N ASP A 137 10.72 -3.60 -20.31
CA ASP A 137 9.52 -3.15 -19.63
C ASP A 137 8.48 -4.29 -19.60
N PRO A 138 7.99 -4.72 -18.42
CA PRO A 138 6.95 -5.75 -18.37
C PRO A 138 5.62 -5.29 -18.97
N ASN A 139 5.47 -3.99 -19.24
CA ASN A 139 4.33 -3.42 -19.95
C ASN A 139 4.80 -2.69 -21.21
N PRO A 140 5.13 -3.42 -22.26
CA PRO A 140 5.54 -2.81 -23.52
C PRO A 140 4.42 -2.00 -24.21
#